data_33a2c2ffb7e71da6cff2e86f3815abff
#
_entry.id   33a2c2ffb7e71da6cff2e86f3815abff
#
_cell.length_a   1.000
_cell.length_b   1.000
_cell.length_c   1.000
_cell.angle_alpha   90.00
_cell.angle_beta   90.00
_cell.angle_gamma   90.00
#
_symmetry.space_group_name_H-M   'P 1'
#
loop_
_entity.id
_entity.type
_entity.pdbx_description
1 polymer ?
#
loop_
_entity_poly.entity_id
_entity_poly.type
_entity_poly.pdbx_seq_one_letter_code
_entity_poly.pdbx_strand_id
1 'polypeptide(L)'
;TTLTSKKLNGVVWNADINDGELNAKTDYTSILYQASVFNGSANVYAPRYRQAHIYSFFSSDTAKAHAAMEQAYQDVKEAFISYLQLHNHNRPIIIASHSQGTLHAGRLLKEFFEKKS
;
A
#
# COMPACT_ATOMS: atom_id res chain seq x y z
N THR A 1 2.99 -4.41 -1.44
CA THR A 1 3.60 -5.64 -0.92
C THR A 1 3.00 -6.02 0.42
N THR A 2 3.18 -7.27 0.84
CA THR A 2 2.77 -7.78 2.14
C THR A 2 3.97 -8.02 3.07
N LEU A 3 5.00 -7.21 2.94
CA LEU A 3 6.17 -7.29 3.80
C LEU A 3 5.82 -6.79 5.19
N THR A 4 5.84 -7.69 6.15
CA THR A 4 5.53 -7.40 7.55
C THR A 4 6.57 -8.02 8.47
N SER A 5 6.61 -7.56 9.71
CA SER A 5 7.46 -8.11 10.75
C SER A 5 7.13 -9.58 11.00
N LYS A 6 8.14 -10.40 11.26
CA LYS A 6 7.97 -11.82 11.59
C LYS A 6 7.36 -12.06 12.98
N LYS A 7 7.21 -11.05 13.79
CA LYS A 7 6.71 -11.20 15.17
C LYS A 7 5.21 -11.25 15.19
N LEU A 8 4.68 -12.46 15.18
CA LEU A 8 3.25 -12.73 15.38
C LEU A 8 2.85 -12.86 16.84
N ASN A 9 3.79 -12.82 17.77
CA ASN A 9 3.54 -13.12 19.19
C ASN A 9 2.74 -12.07 19.95
N GLY A 10 2.15 -11.14 19.29
CA GLY A 10 1.27 -10.13 19.88
C GLY A 10 0.65 -9.40 18.75
N VAL A 11 -0.39 -9.90 18.27
CA VAL A 11 -1.49 -9.24 17.55
C VAL A 11 -1.10 -7.93 16.83
N VAL A 12 -0.01 -7.91 16.06
CA VAL A 12 0.27 -6.78 15.17
C VAL A 12 -0.32 -7.11 13.80
N TRP A 13 -1.51 -6.63 13.55
CA TRP A 13 -2.23 -6.85 12.30
C TRP A 13 -1.78 -5.92 11.17
N ASN A 14 -1.19 -4.77 11.51
CA ASN A 14 -0.70 -3.79 10.55
C ASN A 14 0.74 -3.43 10.82
N ALA A 15 1.49 -3.13 9.76
CA ALA A 15 2.85 -2.63 9.86
C ALA A 15 2.88 -1.24 10.51
N ASP A 16 3.93 -0.98 11.27
CA ASP A 16 4.22 0.36 11.78
C ASP A 16 5.06 1.11 10.74
N ILE A 17 4.59 2.25 10.28
CA ILE A 17 5.32 3.08 9.30
C ILE A 17 6.62 3.67 9.86
N ASN A 18 6.80 3.62 11.17
CA ASN A 18 8.03 4.07 11.84
C ASN A 18 9.02 2.93 12.13
N ASP A 19 8.70 1.70 11.72
CA ASP A 19 9.61 0.56 11.84
C ASP A 19 10.74 0.68 10.82
N GLY A 20 11.91 1.13 11.29
CA GLY A 20 13.07 1.37 10.43
C GLY A 20 13.60 0.11 9.75
N GLU A 21 13.56 -1.04 10.42
CA GLU A 21 13.98 -2.32 9.85
C GLU A 21 13.06 -2.76 8.72
N LEU A 22 11.74 -2.70 8.94
CA LEU A 22 10.76 -3.03 7.93
C LEU A 22 10.83 -2.06 6.75
N ASN A 23 10.98 -0.77 7.00
CA ASN A 23 11.12 0.24 5.96
C ASN A 23 12.37 0.01 5.11
N ALA A 24 13.50 -0.30 5.75
CA ALA A 24 14.74 -0.62 5.03
C ALA A 24 14.55 -1.87 4.15
N LYS A 25 13.92 -2.91 4.67
CA LYS A 25 13.61 -4.12 3.91
C LYS A 25 12.73 -3.82 2.71
N THR A 26 11.72 -3.00 2.87
CA THR A 26 10.83 -2.57 1.78
C THR A 26 11.60 -1.79 0.72
N ASP A 27 12.44 -0.84 1.13
CA ASP A 27 13.23 -0.02 0.21
C ASP A 27 14.22 -0.85 -0.61
N TYR A 28 14.90 -1.80 0.03
CA TYR A 28 15.90 -2.65 -0.63
C TYR A 28 15.32 -3.84 -1.40
N THR A 29 14.03 -4.08 -1.32
CA THR A 29 13.36 -5.15 -2.08
C THR A 29 12.33 -4.59 -3.05
N SER A 30 11.15 -4.26 -2.56
CA SER A 30 10.03 -3.86 -3.40
C SER A 30 10.25 -2.54 -4.13
N ILE A 31 10.82 -1.55 -3.46
CA ILE A 31 11.08 -0.26 -4.10
C ILE A 31 12.21 -0.41 -5.12
N LEU A 32 13.34 -1.00 -4.72
CA LEU A 32 14.51 -1.12 -5.58
C LEU A 32 14.25 -2.03 -6.80
N TYR A 33 13.58 -3.16 -6.62
CA TYR A 33 13.44 -4.17 -7.66
C TYR A 33 12.11 -4.13 -8.41
N GLN A 34 11.10 -3.47 -7.89
CA GLN A 34 9.78 -3.39 -8.52
C GLN A 34 9.42 -1.96 -8.93
N ALA A 35 9.38 -1.03 -8.00
CA ALA A 35 8.97 0.34 -8.30
C ALA A 35 9.97 1.07 -9.20
N SER A 36 11.27 0.85 -9.03
CA SER A 36 12.32 1.53 -9.78
C SER A 36 12.29 1.26 -11.28
N VAL A 37 11.61 0.21 -11.72
CA VAL A 37 11.50 -0.10 -13.16
C VAL A 37 10.88 1.04 -13.97
N PHE A 38 10.09 1.90 -13.32
CA PHE A 38 9.43 3.03 -13.96
C PHE A 38 10.27 4.32 -13.95
N ASN A 39 11.41 4.35 -13.28
CA ASN A 39 12.20 5.58 -13.10
C ASN A 39 12.65 6.24 -14.40
N GLY A 40 12.87 5.47 -15.45
CA GLY A 40 13.29 6.01 -16.75
C GLY A 40 12.17 6.67 -17.55
N SER A 41 10.92 6.44 -17.19
CA SER A 41 9.76 6.88 -17.97
C SER A 41 8.78 7.74 -17.19
N ALA A 42 8.88 7.77 -15.86
CA ALA A 42 7.93 8.45 -15.00
C ALA A 42 8.57 8.90 -13.69
N ASN A 43 7.96 9.88 -13.04
CA ASN A 43 8.25 10.18 -11.64
C ASN A 43 7.54 9.14 -10.77
N VAL A 44 8.29 8.43 -9.93
CA VAL A 44 7.76 7.33 -9.14
C VAL A 44 7.47 7.81 -7.71
N TYR A 45 6.26 7.52 -7.25
CA TYR A 45 5.80 7.79 -5.89
C TYR A 45 5.35 6.48 -5.26
N ALA A 46 5.92 6.13 -4.13
CA ALA A 46 5.60 4.90 -3.43
C ALA A 46 5.30 5.22 -1.96
N PRO A 47 4.03 5.26 -1.56
CA PRO A 47 3.68 5.61 -0.20
C PRO A 47 4.05 4.51 0.78
N ARG A 48 4.49 4.90 1.97
CA ARG A 48 4.52 3.99 3.11
C ARG A 48 3.12 3.94 3.70
N TYR A 49 2.64 2.75 3.98
CA TYR A 49 1.33 2.58 4.58
C TYR A 49 1.35 1.41 5.58
N ARG A 50 0.40 1.40 6.47
CA ARG A 50 0.28 0.34 7.49
C ARG A 50 -0.26 -0.93 6.86
N GLN A 51 0.62 -1.64 6.13
CA GLN A 51 0.28 -2.89 5.45
C GLN A 51 -0.36 -3.88 6.41
N ALA A 52 -1.42 -4.55 5.97
CA ALA A 52 -1.98 -5.66 6.71
C ALA A 52 -0.98 -6.82 6.73
N HIS A 53 -0.84 -7.48 7.89
CA HIS A 53 0.02 -8.64 8.01
C HIS A 53 -0.45 -9.75 7.07
N ILE A 54 0.48 -10.52 6.51
CA ILE A 54 0.15 -11.63 5.61
C ILE A 54 -0.84 -12.62 6.24
N TYR A 55 -0.81 -12.74 7.55
CA TYR A 55 -1.77 -13.56 8.30
C TYR A 55 -3.23 -13.15 8.09
N SER A 56 -3.49 -11.90 7.71
CA SER A 56 -4.84 -11.43 7.39
C SER A 56 -5.49 -12.21 6.25
N PHE A 57 -4.70 -12.79 5.35
CA PHE A 57 -5.21 -13.60 4.23
C PHE A 57 -5.57 -15.02 4.65
N PHE A 58 -5.08 -15.50 5.80
CA PHE A 58 -5.22 -16.88 6.24
C PHE A 58 -5.94 -17.03 7.58
N SER A 59 -6.24 -15.92 8.24
CA SER A 59 -6.85 -15.94 9.57
C SER A 59 -8.33 -16.33 9.51
N SER A 60 -8.75 -17.11 10.49
CA SER A 60 -10.18 -17.37 10.75
C SER A 60 -10.89 -16.20 11.43
N ASP A 61 -10.14 -15.26 12.02
CA ASP A 61 -10.68 -14.02 12.58
C ASP A 61 -10.89 -13.01 11.47
N THR A 62 -11.99 -13.15 10.77
CA THR A 62 -12.30 -12.32 9.60
C THR A 62 -12.56 -10.85 9.95
N ALA A 63 -13.08 -10.58 11.15
CA ALA A 63 -13.33 -9.21 11.60
C ALA A 63 -12.04 -8.42 11.78
N LYS A 64 -11.03 -9.02 12.43
CA LYS A 64 -9.72 -8.39 12.62
C LYS A 64 -8.95 -8.28 11.30
N ALA A 65 -9.02 -9.30 10.47
CA ALA A 65 -8.40 -9.28 9.13
C ALA A 65 -9.00 -8.17 8.26
N HIS A 66 -10.32 -8.04 8.27
CA HIS A 66 -11.01 -6.98 7.52
C HIS A 66 -10.64 -5.60 8.05
N ALA A 67 -10.57 -5.42 9.37
CA ALA A 67 -10.16 -4.14 9.97
C ALA A 67 -8.73 -3.78 9.59
N ALA A 68 -7.81 -4.74 9.55
CA ALA A 68 -6.43 -4.52 9.14
C ALA A 68 -6.32 -4.07 7.66
N MET A 69 -7.09 -4.71 6.78
CA MET A 69 -7.14 -4.34 5.37
C MET A 69 -7.76 -2.95 5.17
N GLU A 70 -8.80 -2.63 5.92
CA GLU A 70 -9.43 -1.31 5.86
C GLU A 70 -8.48 -0.21 6.32
N GLN A 71 -7.74 -0.42 7.40
CA GLN A 71 -6.74 0.51 7.88
C GLN A 71 -5.64 0.76 6.85
N ALA A 72 -5.15 -0.31 6.23
CA ALA A 72 -4.15 -0.22 5.17
C ALA A 72 -4.69 0.58 3.97
N TYR A 73 -5.92 0.32 3.57
CA TYR A 73 -6.55 1.06 2.46
C TYR A 73 -6.69 2.55 2.77
N GLN A 74 -7.12 2.92 3.98
CA GLN A 74 -7.27 4.33 4.34
C GLN A 74 -5.94 5.07 4.22
N ASP A 75 -4.83 4.44 4.61
CA ASP A 75 -3.50 5.03 4.42
C ASP A 75 -3.15 5.24 2.95
N VAL A 76 -3.44 4.27 2.09
CA VAL A 76 -3.23 4.37 0.65
C VAL A 76 -4.08 5.48 0.04
N LYS A 77 -5.33 5.57 0.45
CA LYS A 77 -6.26 6.61 0.00
C LYS A 77 -5.76 8.01 0.38
N GLU A 78 -5.36 8.21 1.63
CA GLU A 78 -4.82 9.49 2.10
C GLU A 78 -3.54 9.87 1.34
N ALA A 79 -2.65 8.91 1.11
CA ALA A 79 -1.45 9.14 0.34
C ALA A 79 -1.76 9.53 -1.11
N PHE A 80 -2.75 8.90 -1.72
CA PHE A 80 -3.18 9.23 -3.08
C PHE A 80 -3.79 10.63 -3.17
N ILE A 81 -4.61 11.03 -2.20
CA ILE A 81 -5.15 12.37 -2.12
C ILE A 81 -4.02 13.41 -2.01
N SER A 82 -3.05 13.17 -1.13
CA SER A 82 -1.88 14.06 -1.00
C SER A 82 -1.08 14.14 -2.30
N TYR A 83 -0.91 13.02 -3.00
CA TYR A 83 -0.24 12.99 -4.29
C TYR A 83 -0.97 13.87 -5.31
N LEU A 84 -2.28 13.76 -5.42
CA LEU A 84 -3.08 14.56 -6.34
C LEU A 84 -2.97 16.05 -6.06
N GLN A 85 -2.97 16.43 -4.78
CA GLN A 85 -2.93 17.83 -4.37
C GLN A 85 -1.55 18.47 -4.51
N LEU A 86 -0.48 17.71 -4.23
CA LEU A 86 0.86 18.27 -4.05
C LEU A 86 1.83 17.92 -5.18
N HIS A 87 1.63 16.82 -5.88
CA HIS A 87 2.65 16.27 -6.78
C HIS A 87 2.17 16.00 -8.20
N ASN A 88 0.88 15.83 -8.44
CA ASN A 88 0.42 15.40 -9.75
C ASN A 88 0.46 16.51 -10.82
N HIS A 89 0.08 17.71 -10.48
CA HIS A 89 0.04 18.86 -11.42
C HIS A 89 -0.71 18.56 -12.72
N ASN A 90 -1.85 17.86 -12.63
CA ASN A 90 -2.68 17.45 -13.77
C ASN A 90 -1.97 16.58 -14.83
N ARG A 91 -0.90 15.89 -14.44
CA ARG A 91 -0.20 14.95 -15.32
C ARG A 91 -0.93 13.61 -15.41
N PRO A 92 -0.75 12.84 -16.49
CA PRO A 92 -1.24 11.48 -16.56
C PRO A 92 -0.71 10.61 -15.43
N ILE A 93 -1.53 9.69 -14.94
CA ILE A 93 -1.22 8.84 -13.79
C ILE A 93 -1.14 7.39 -14.25
N ILE A 94 -0.09 6.69 -13.82
CA ILE A 94 0.03 5.25 -13.92
C ILE A 94 -0.01 4.69 -12.51
N ILE A 95 -0.96 3.80 -12.24
CA ILE A 95 -1.06 3.10 -10.96
C ILE A 95 -0.48 1.70 -11.14
N ALA A 96 0.63 1.43 -10.46
CA ALA A 96 1.27 0.12 -10.45
C ALA A 96 1.10 -0.53 -9.08
N SER A 97 0.78 -1.80 -9.06
CA SER A 97 0.50 -2.52 -7.81
C SER A 97 0.90 -3.97 -7.89
N HIS A 98 1.10 -4.59 -6.73
CA HIS A 98 1.43 -6.00 -6.59
C HIS A 98 0.88 -6.55 -5.28
N SER A 99 0.35 -7.78 -5.30
CA SER A 99 -0.15 -8.50 -4.12
C SER A 99 -1.22 -7.72 -3.36
N GLN A 100 -1.04 -7.49 -2.07
CA GLN A 100 -1.97 -6.68 -1.27
C GLN A 100 -2.21 -5.30 -1.88
N GLY A 101 -1.18 -4.67 -2.45
CA GLY A 101 -1.30 -3.38 -3.11
C GLY A 101 -2.30 -3.40 -4.26
N THR A 102 -2.48 -4.53 -4.93
CA THR A 102 -3.47 -4.67 -6.01
C THR A 102 -4.90 -4.58 -5.49
N LEU A 103 -5.18 -5.10 -4.32
CA LEU A 103 -6.49 -4.97 -3.69
C LEU A 103 -6.80 -3.50 -3.39
N HIS A 104 -5.83 -2.78 -2.85
CA HIS A 104 -5.99 -1.36 -2.54
C HIS A 104 -6.10 -0.51 -3.81
N ALA A 105 -5.28 -0.79 -4.81
CA ALA A 105 -5.33 -0.09 -6.10
C ALA A 105 -6.67 -0.28 -6.80
N GLY A 106 -7.22 -1.49 -6.79
CA GLY A 106 -8.53 -1.77 -7.36
C GLY A 106 -9.65 -0.98 -6.68
N ARG A 107 -9.62 -0.90 -5.35
CA ARG A 107 -10.58 -0.11 -4.59
C ARG A 107 -10.42 1.38 -4.84
N LEU A 108 -9.18 1.85 -4.94
CA LEU A 108 -8.87 3.24 -5.26
C LEU A 108 -9.41 3.65 -6.63
N LEU A 109 -9.25 2.80 -7.63
CA LEU A 109 -9.78 3.03 -8.97
C LEU A 109 -11.31 3.16 -8.97
N LYS A 110 -11.99 2.30 -8.22
CA LYS A 110 -13.45 2.39 -8.07
C LYS A 110 -13.86 3.70 -7.42
N GLU A 111 -13.18 4.10 -6.37
CA GLU A 111 -13.58 5.26 -5.58
C GLU A 111 -13.32 6.58 -6.31
N PHE A 112 -12.22 6.69 -7.05
CA PHE A 112 -11.78 7.96 -7.66
C PHE A 112 -12.07 8.08 -9.16
N PHE A 113 -12.16 6.98 -9.89
CA PHE A 113 -12.23 7.00 -11.34
C PHE A 113 -13.46 6.32 -11.93
N GLU A 114 -14.22 5.55 -11.15
CA GLU A 114 -15.43 4.92 -11.65
C GLU A 114 -16.53 5.98 -11.82
N LYS A 115 -17.06 6.08 -13.04
CA LYS A 115 -18.17 6.98 -13.30
C LYS A 115 -19.42 6.45 -12.62
N LYS A 116 -19.93 7.21 -11.68
CA LYS A 116 -21.26 6.98 -11.12
C LYS A 116 -22.28 7.43 -12.17
N SER A 117 -22.89 6.47 -12.80
CA SER A 117 -24.06 6.74 -13.63
C SER A 117 -25.26 7.05 -12.75
#